data_db1d696991aa9d26c83d4d8fb49a97b5
#
_entry.id   db1d696991aa9d26c83d4d8fb49a97b5
#
_cell.length_a   1.000
_cell.length_b   1.000
_cell.length_c   1.000
_cell.angle_alpha   90.00
_cell.angle_beta   90.00
_cell.angle_gamma   90.00
#
_symmetry.space_group_name_H-M   'P 1'
#
loop_
_entity.id
_entity.type
_entity.pdbx_description
1 polymer ?
#
loop_
_entity_poly.entity_id
_entity_poly.type
_entity_poly.pdbx_seq_one_letter_code
_entity_poly.pdbx_strand_id
1 'polypeptide(L)'
;MYDKQLNELTFDQQGLIPAIIQDAETAEVLTLAYMNKESLNKTLETGETWFFSRKRRELWHKGETSGNRQLVKNIRYDCDADSLLVMVEPLGPTCHTGNQSCFYHTLQERDRPDQMGLNELAALIKQRRNEAKEDSYTTYLFNEGIDKILKKVGEETSEVIIGAKNNDHDEIVWEMADLTYHTLVLMELMGVPITDIKQELAKRHTVKEGSADE
;
A
#
# COMPACT_ATOMS: atom_id res chain seq x y z
N MET A 1 -1.71 4.08 -28.77
CA MET A 1 -2.83 4.50 -27.91
C MET A 1 -2.43 5.63 -26.94
N TYR A 2 -1.17 5.71 -26.51
CA TYR A 2 -0.65 6.69 -25.52
C TYR A 2 0.13 7.86 -26.13
N ASP A 3 0.21 7.96 -27.47
CA ASP A 3 1.09 8.91 -28.17
C ASP A 3 0.82 10.39 -27.84
N LYS A 4 -0.44 10.74 -27.56
CA LYS A 4 -0.80 12.12 -27.22
C LYS A 4 -0.25 12.51 -25.85
N GLN A 5 -0.45 11.66 -24.83
CA GLN A 5 0.03 11.89 -23.46
C GLN A 5 1.56 11.84 -23.38
N LEU A 6 2.21 10.95 -24.15
CA LEU A 6 3.67 10.87 -24.20
C LEU A 6 4.31 12.13 -24.81
N ASN A 7 3.60 12.83 -25.70
CA ASN A 7 4.07 14.09 -26.29
C ASN A 7 3.90 15.29 -25.34
N GLU A 8 3.12 15.16 -24.28
CA GLU A 8 2.96 16.19 -23.23
C GLU A 8 4.10 16.15 -22.22
N LEU A 9 4.83 15.02 -22.13
CA LEU A 9 5.88 14.84 -21.14
C LEU A 9 7.14 15.65 -21.49
N THR A 10 7.66 16.30 -20.46
CA THR A 10 8.89 17.09 -20.52
C THR A 10 10.06 16.27 -19.97
N PHE A 11 11.03 16.00 -20.84
CA PHE A 11 12.27 15.32 -20.45
C PHE A 11 13.37 16.36 -20.24
N ASP A 12 14.30 16.07 -19.33
CA ASP A 12 15.44 16.94 -19.09
C ASP A 12 16.40 17.04 -20.32
N GLN A 13 17.46 17.83 -20.19
CA GLN A 13 18.46 18.00 -21.26
C GLN A 13 19.18 16.71 -21.66
N GLN A 14 19.12 15.68 -20.83
CA GLN A 14 19.69 14.35 -21.08
C GLN A 14 18.66 13.38 -21.66
N GLY A 15 17.43 13.83 -21.87
CA GLY A 15 16.31 13.01 -22.33
C GLY A 15 15.75 12.09 -21.26
N LEU A 16 15.87 12.47 -19.98
CA LEU A 16 15.41 11.69 -18.84
C LEU A 16 14.26 12.38 -18.12
N ILE A 17 13.38 11.57 -17.53
CA ILE A 17 12.31 11.99 -16.63
C ILE A 17 12.41 11.20 -15.34
N PRO A 18 12.37 11.84 -14.14
CA PRO A 18 12.33 11.12 -12.87
C PRO A 18 11.03 10.36 -12.73
N ALA A 19 11.12 9.15 -12.16
CA ALA A 19 9.99 8.28 -11.90
C ALA A 19 10.01 7.85 -10.43
N ILE A 20 9.01 8.29 -9.67
CA ILE A 20 8.75 7.85 -8.31
C ILE A 20 7.97 6.53 -8.42
N ILE A 21 8.54 5.46 -7.86
CA ILE A 21 7.90 4.15 -7.85
C ILE A 21 7.26 3.95 -6.49
N GLN A 22 5.96 3.71 -6.50
CA GLN A 22 5.13 3.57 -5.31
C GLN A 22 4.41 2.23 -5.32
N ASP A 23 4.36 1.56 -4.18
CA ASP A 23 3.53 0.38 -3.99
C ASP A 23 2.05 0.78 -4.10
N ALA A 24 1.30 0.10 -4.97
CA ALA A 24 -0.10 0.41 -5.23
C ALA A 24 -1.04 0.04 -4.07
N GLU A 25 -0.62 -0.88 -3.21
CA GLU A 25 -1.41 -1.35 -2.07
C GLU A 25 -1.12 -0.53 -0.80
N THR A 26 0.16 -0.35 -0.48
CA THR A 26 0.59 0.29 0.77
C THR A 26 0.77 1.80 0.64
N ALA A 27 0.90 2.32 -0.59
CA ALA A 27 1.32 3.67 -0.93
C ALA A 27 2.75 4.03 -0.45
N GLU A 28 3.56 3.03 -0.07
CA GLU A 28 4.96 3.25 0.26
C GLU A 28 5.76 3.63 -0.99
N VAL A 29 6.62 4.65 -0.89
CA VAL A 29 7.56 5.00 -1.96
C VAL A 29 8.72 4.00 -1.95
N LEU A 30 8.82 3.20 -2.99
CA LEU A 30 9.78 2.11 -3.09
C LEU A 30 11.17 2.57 -3.57
N THR A 31 11.20 3.43 -4.57
CA THR A 31 12.44 3.97 -5.13
C THR A 31 12.16 5.19 -6.00
N LEU A 32 13.20 5.97 -6.29
CA LEU A 32 13.23 6.94 -7.37
C LEU A 32 14.21 6.46 -8.44
N ALA A 33 13.74 6.35 -9.66
CA ALA A 33 14.53 5.96 -10.81
C ALA A 33 14.37 6.98 -11.95
N TYR A 34 15.04 6.77 -13.08
CA TYR A 34 14.93 7.62 -14.25
C TYR A 34 14.47 6.80 -15.44
N MET A 35 13.63 7.39 -16.26
CA MET A 35 13.18 6.83 -17.52
C MET A 35 13.58 7.75 -18.68
N ASN A 36 13.92 7.16 -19.82
CA ASN A 36 13.94 7.85 -21.11
C ASN A 36 12.69 7.41 -21.92
N LYS A 37 12.47 7.98 -23.09
CA LYS A 37 11.32 7.63 -23.94
C LYS A 37 11.26 6.13 -24.24
N GLU A 38 12.40 5.49 -24.46
CA GLU A 38 12.46 4.05 -24.77
C GLU A 38 12.06 3.18 -23.57
N SER A 39 12.61 3.46 -22.36
CA SER A 39 12.23 2.70 -21.15
C SER A 39 10.77 2.90 -20.76
N LEU A 40 10.24 4.12 -20.95
CA LEU A 40 8.82 4.40 -20.70
C LEU A 40 7.92 3.62 -21.66
N ASN A 41 8.26 3.62 -22.97
CA ASN A 41 7.51 2.82 -23.97
C ASN A 41 7.55 1.34 -23.62
N LYS A 42 8.72 0.78 -23.27
CA LYS A 42 8.83 -0.62 -22.83
C LYS A 42 7.99 -0.89 -21.58
N THR A 43 7.95 0.03 -20.63
CA THR A 43 7.11 -0.08 -19.45
C THR A 43 5.62 -0.16 -19.81
N LEU A 44 5.16 0.70 -20.73
CA LEU A 44 3.77 0.70 -21.20
C LEU A 44 3.41 -0.56 -22.02
N GLU A 45 4.35 -1.08 -22.80
CA GLU A 45 4.16 -2.28 -23.64
C GLU A 45 4.15 -3.57 -22.81
N THR A 46 5.05 -3.68 -21.84
CA THR A 46 5.23 -4.93 -21.09
C THR A 46 4.40 -4.98 -19.80
N GLY A 47 3.93 -3.82 -19.31
CA GLY A 47 3.31 -3.72 -17.99
C GLY A 47 4.27 -3.94 -16.82
N GLU A 48 5.59 -3.98 -17.08
CA GLU A 48 6.64 -4.11 -16.08
C GLU A 48 7.57 -2.90 -16.13
N THR A 49 8.18 -2.51 -14.98
CA THR A 49 9.02 -1.30 -14.93
C THR A 49 10.35 -1.48 -15.64
N TRP A 50 10.60 -0.59 -16.60
CA TRP A 50 11.88 -0.41 -17.28
C TRP A 50 12.44 0.97 -16.97
N PHE A 51 13.70 1.04 -16.65
CA PHE A 51 14.39 2.28 -16.29
C PHE A 51 15.56 2.56 -17.21
N PHE A 52 16.11 3.76 -17.12
CA PHE A 52 17.39 4.12 -17.72
C PHE A 52 18.44 4.33 -16.63
N SER A 53 19.48 3.52 -16.67
CA SER A 53 20.61 3.64 -15.74
C SER A 53 21.53 4.80 -16.14
N ARG A 54 21.52 5.91 -15.40
CA ARG A 54 22.39 7.07 -15.62
C ARG A 54 23.89 6.71 -15.56
N LYS A 55 24.26 5.77 -14.68
CA LYS A 55 25.64 5.32 -14.51
C LYS A 55 26.11 4.43 -15.67
N ARG A 56 25.29 3.45 -16.07
CA ARG A 56 25.64 2.50 -17.14
C ARG A 56 25.29 3.01 -18.53
N ARG A 57 24.40 4.02 -18.59
CA ARG A 57 23.86 4.61 -19.84
C ARG A 57 23.14 3.56 -20.71
N GLU A 58 22.39 2.68 -20.08
CA GLU A 58 21.65 1.60 -20.72
C GLU A 58 20.27 1.40 -20.08
N LEU A 59 19.38 0.73 -20.80
CA LEU A 59 18.10 0.30 -20.28
C LEU A 59 18.29 -0.76 -19.19
N TRP A 60 17.40 -0.74 -18.23
CA TRP A 60 17.40 -1.69 -17.14
C TRP A 60 15.97 -2.17 -16.82
N HIS A 61 15.73 -3.45 -17.00
CA HIS A 61 14.49 -4.09 -16.60
C HIS A 61 14.55 -4.43 -15.10
N LYS A 62 13.65 -3.85 -14.32
CA LYS A 62 13.62 -4.12 -12.88
C LYS A 62 13.32 -5.59 -12.60
N GLY A 63 14.21 -6.23 -11.84
CA GLY A 63 14.07 -7.65 -11.51
C GLY A 63 14.63 -8.62 -12.54
N GLU A 64 15.27 -8.15 -13.61
CA GLU A 64 15.86 -9.01 -14.64
C GLU A 64 16.83 -10.07 -14.04
N THR A 65 17.64 -9.67 -13.06
CA THR A 65 18.61 -10.56 -12.40
C THR A 65 18.08 -11.17 -11.11
N SER A 66 17.33 -10.39 -10.31
CA SER A 66 16.90 -10.80 -8.97
C SER A 66 15.56 -11.54 -8.94
N GLY A 67 14.77 -11.49 -10.01
CA GLY A 67 13.38 -11.94 -10.03
C GLY A 67 12.39 -10.96 -9.38
N ASN A 68 12.86 -9.96 -8.67
CA ASN A 68 12.02 -8.96 -7.97
C ASN A 68 11.47 -7.93 -8.96
N ARG A 69 10.51 -8.33 -9.78
CA ARG A 69 9.85 -7.49 -10.78
C ARG A 69 8.82 -6.58 -10.15
N GLN A 70 8.36 -5.61 -10.92
CA GLN A 70 7.32 -4.67 -10.52
C GLN A 70 6.27 -4.59 -11.62
N LEU A 71 5.04 -5.03 -11.32
CA LEU A 71 3.92 -4.98 -12.25
C LEU A 71 3.25 -3.61 -12.16
N VAL A 72 3.18 -2.91 -13.27
CA VAL A 72 2.59 -1.56 -13.32
C VAL A 72 1.08 -1.63 -13.21
N LYS A 73 0.52 -0.89 -12.25
CA LYS A 73 -0.93 -0.72 -12.06
C LYS A 73 -1.44 0.62 -12.61
N ASN A 74 -0.64 1.68 -12.46
CA ASN A 74 -0.99 3.02 -12.92
C ASN A 74 0.27 3.84 -13.16
N ILE A 75 0.23 4.75 -14.13
CA ILE A 75 1.26 5.77 -14.36
C ILE A 75 0.56 7.12 -14.44
N ARG A 76 1.02 8.06 -13.62
CA ARG A 76 0.58 9.45 -13.62
C ARG A 76 1.79 10.34 -13.86
N TYR A 77 1.56 11.55 -14.34
CA TYR A 77 2.55 12.60 -14.40
C TYR A 77 2.05 13.83 -13.63
N ASP A 78 2.96 14.67 -13.20
CA ASP A 78 2.63 15.86 -12.41
C ASP A 78 2.09 17.02 -13.28
N CYS A 79 1.85 18.18 -12.66
CA CYS A 79 1.13 19.30 -13.29
C CYS A 79 1.89 19.97 -14.41
N ASP A 80 3.22 19.91 -14.44
CA ASP A 80 4.11 20.45 -15.48
C ASP A 80 4.76 19.35 -16.33
N ALA A 81 4.31 18.10 -16.12
CA ALA A 81 4.63 16.92 -16.91
C ALA A 81 6.14 16.59 -16.96
N ASP A 82 6.89 16.92 -15.89
CA ASP A 82 8.34 16.69 -15.80
C ASP A 82 8.72 15.57 -14.81
N SER A 83 7.74 14.93 -14.15
CA SER A 83 7.94 13.76 -13.28
C SER A 83 6.81 12.74 -13.37
N LEU A 84 7.16 11.47 -13.13
CA LEU A 84 6.23 10.36 -13.17
C LEU A 84 6.01 9.77 -11.77
N LEU A 85 4.75 9.44 -11.47
CA LEU A 85 4.37 8.54 -10.38
C LEU A 85 3.92 7.21 -10.99
N VAL A 86 4.71 6.16 -10.75
CA VAL A 86 4.45 4.81 -11.25
C VAL A 86 4.01 3.94 -10.09
N MET A 87 2.73 3.60 -10.04
CA MET A 87 2.16 2.72 -9.02
C MET A 87 2.31 1.27 -9.47
N VAL A 88 2.92 0.44 -8.63
CA VAL A 88 3.29 -0.94 -8.97
C VAL A 88 2.85 -1.93 -7.90
N GLU A 89 2.70 -3.19 -8.32
CA GLU A 89 2.69 -4.35 -7.44
C GLU A 89 4.11 -4.94 -7.45
N PRO A 90 4.88 -4.84 -6.34
CA PRO A 90 6.21 -5.42 -6.27
C PRO A 90 6.14 -6.93 -6.03
N LEU A 91 6.82 -7.74 -6.86
CA LEU A 91 6.93 -9.18 -6.69
C LEU A 91 8.07 -9.61 -5.74
N GLY A 92 8.58 -8.67 -4.95
CA GLY A 92 9.64 -8.89 -3.97
C GLY A 92 10.32 -7.57 -3.59
N PRO A 93 11.37 -7.63 -2.75
CA PRO A 93 12.08 -6.46 -2.29
C PRO A 93 12.58 -5.58 -3.43
N THR A 94 12.30 -4.27 -3.33
CA THR A 94 12.73 -3.33 -4.37
C THR A 94 14.23 -3.03 -4.29
N CYS A 95 14.77 -2.91 -3.08
CA CYS A 95 16.16 -2.59 -2.88
C CYS A 95 17.09 -3.79 -3.13
N HIS A 96 18.25 -3.54 -3.72
CA HIS A 96 19.29 -4.57 -3.92
C HIS A 96 19.88 -5.09 -2.60
N THR A 97 19.67 -4.39 -1.49
CA THR A 97 20.06 -4.81 -0.12
C THR A 97 19.05 -5.77 0.52
N GLY A 98 17.93 -6.08 -0.16
CA GLY A 98 16.87 -6.93 0.36
C GLY A 98 15.76 -6.18 1.12
N ASN A 99 15.85 -4.84 1.27
CA ASN A 99 14.80 -4.04 1.87
C ASN A 99 13.64 -3.81 0.90
N GLN A 100 12.43 -3.67 1.43
CA GLN A 100 11.22 -3.41 0.63
C GLN A 100 11.35 -2.10 -0.14
N SER A 101 11.79 -1.04 0.51
CA SER A 101 12.04 0.28 -0.07
C SER A 101 13.53 0.62 -0.10
N CYS A 102 13.94 1.51 -1.02
CA CYS A 102 15.27 2.12 -1.02
C CYS A 102 15.41 3.24 0.01
N PHE A 103 14.28 3.74 0.56
CA PHE A 103 14.23 4.87 1.49
C PHE A 103 14.18 4.41 2.96
N TYR A 104 15.07 3.51 3.35
CA TYR A 104 15.15 2.96 4.72
C TYR A 104 16.15 3.68 5.64
N HIS A 105 16.87 4.70 5.16
CA HIS A 105 17.71 5.54 5.98
C HIS A 105 16.99 6.83 6.35
N THR A 106 16.98 7.15 7.63
CA THR A 106 16.38 8.39 8.16
C THR A 106 17.45 9.46 8.30
N LEU A 107 17.24 10.63 7.69
CA LEU A 107 18.11 11.80 7.86
C LEU A 107 17.71 12.61 9.09
N GLN A 108 16.42 12.76 9.31
CA GLN A 108 15.83 13.45 10.47
C GLN A 108 14.50 12.81 10.81
N GLU A 109 14.37 12.37 12.04
CA GLU A 109 13.09 11.95 12.61
C GLU A 109 12.63 13.05 13.57
N ARG A 110 11.39 13.50 13.40
CA ARG A 110 10.71 14.32 14.39
C ARG A 110 9.71 13.41 15.08
N ASP A 111 9.49 13.68 16.37
CA ASP A 111 8.45 12.98 17.13
C ASP A 111 7.11 13.19 16.39
N ARG A 112 6.79 12.24 15.55
CA ARG A 112 5.41 12.04 15.10
C ARG A 112 4.79 11.13 16.14
N PRO A 113 3.58 11.40 16.61
CA PRO A 113 2.86 10.36 17.34
C PRO A 113 2.88 9.11 16.44
N ASP A 114 3.30 7.98 17.01
CA ASP A 114 3.33 6.71 16.30
C ASP A 114 1.94 6.44 15.71
N GLN A 115 1.81 6.69 14.43
CA GLN A 115 0.57 6.41 13.71
C GLN A 115 0.77 5.10 12.96
N MET A 116 0.20 4.04 13.49
CA MET A 116 0.14 2.75 12.82
C MET A 116 -0.96 2.77 11.76
N GLY A 117 -0.60 2.57 10.50
CA GLY A 117 -1.58 2.41 9.42
C GLY A 117 -2.33 1.08 9.53
N LEU A 118 -3.58 1.04 9.06
CA LEU A 118 -4.37 -0.21 9.09
C LEU A 118 -3.73 -1.35 8.30
N ASN A 119 -3.04 -1.06 7.20
CA ASN A 119 -2.31 -2.06 6.44
C ASN A 119 -1.12 -2.63 7.23
N GLU A 120 -0.40 -1.76 7.96
CA GLU A 120 0.72 -2.17 8.83
C GLU A 120 0.23 -3.03 9.99
N LEU A 121 -0.89 -2.65 10.59
CA LEU A 121 -1.53 -3.43 11.65
C LEU A 121 -1.98 -4.81 11.13
N ALA A 122 -2.61 -4.87 9.96
CA ALA A 122 -3.01 -6.12 9.33
C ALA A 122 -1.79 -7.03 9.01
N ALA A 123 -0.70 -6.45 8.52
CA ALA A 123 0.55 -7.17 8.27
C ALA A 123 1.16 -7.72 9.57
N LEU A 124 1.16 -6.93 10.64
CA LEU A 124 1.62 -7.36 11.97
C LEU A 124 0.77 -8.51 12.54
N ILE A 125 -0.55 -8.42 12.42
CA ILE A 125 -1.48 -9.49 12.84
C ILE A 125 -1.19 -10.79 12.08
N LYS A 126 -1.02 -10.72 10.76
CA LYS A 126 -0.64 -11.85 9.91
C LYS A 126 0.71 -12.45 10.29
N GLN A 127 1.70 -11.60 10.58
CA GLN A 127 3.00 -12.07 11.07
C GLN A 127 2.84 -12.82 12.41
N ARG A 128 2.06 -12.30 13.36
CA ARG A 128 1.80 -12.95 14.66
C ARG A 128 1.08 -14.28 14.54
N ARG A 129 0.25 -14.46 13.54
CA ARG A 129 -0.38 -15.75 13.22
C ARG A 129 0.64 -16.78 12.74
N ASN A 130 1.58 -16.37 11.91
CA ASN A 130 2.58 -17.27 11.31
C ASN A 130 3.77 -17.52 12.25
N GLU A 131 4.13 -16.53 13.06
CA GLU A 131 5.25 -16.52 13.99
C GLU A 131 4.73 -16.25 15.40
N ALA A 132 4.18 -17.28 16.03
CA ALA A 132 3.60 -17.17 17.38
C ALA A 132 4.67 -16.69 18.40
N LYS A 133 4.31 -15.67 19.19
CA LYS A 133 5.10 -15.21 20.33
C LYS A 133 4.36 -15.54 21.63
N GLU A 134 5.03 -16.10 22.62
CA GLU A 134 4.43 -16.56 23.89
C GLU A 134 3.64 -15.45 24.61
N ASP A 135 4.14 -14.22 24.63
CA ASP A 135 3.51 -13.09 25.33
C ASP A 135 2.64 -12.19 24.42
N SER A 136 2.24 -12.67 23.24
CA SER A 136 1.43 -11.89 22.31
C SER A 136 -0.07 -12.12 22.51
N TYR A 137 -0.81 -11.04 22.77
CA TYR A 137 -2.27 -11.09 22.83
C TYR A 137 -2.89 -11.54 21.49
N THR A 138 -2.31 -11.16 20.35
CA THR A 138 -2.75 -11.65 19.04
C THR A 138 -2.60 -13.17 18.93
N THR A 139 -1.48 -13.72 19.39
CA THR A 139 -1.24 -15.17 19.43
C THR A 139 -2.25 -15.86 20.33
N TYR A 140 -2.53 -15.30 21.50
CA TYR A 140 -3.57 -15.80 22.41
C TYR A 140 -4.94 -15.87 21.73
N LEU A 141 -5.37 -14.80 21.03
CA LEU A 141 -6.66 -14.79 20.33
C LEU A 141 -6.77 -15.88 19.25
N PHE A 142 -5.71 -16.11 18.48
CA PHE A 142 -5.69 -17.19 17.49
C PHE A 142 -5.74 -18.56 18.12
N ASN A 143 -5.10 -18.77 19.27
CA ASN A 143 -5.12 -20.04 20.01
C ASN A 143 -6.50 -20.34 20.62
N GLU A 144 -7.18 -19.32 21.15
CA GLU A 144 -8.54 -19.44 21.69
C GLU A 144 -9.60 -19.65 20.59
N GLY A 145 -9.29 -19.24 19.37
CA GLY A 145 -10.11 -19.49 18.21
C GLY A 145 -11.26 -18.51 17.99
N ILE A 146 -12.13 -18.87 17.04
CA ILE A 146 -13.15 -17.98 16.48
C ILE A 146 -14.15 -17.48 17.54
N ASP A 147 -14.58 -18.31 18.47
CA ASP A 147 -15.60 -17.92 19.46
C ASP A 147 -15.10 -16.79 20.37
N LYS A 148 -13.83 -16.84 20.76
CA LYS A 148 -13.20 -15.78 21.55
C LYS A 148 -13.08 -14.47 20.77
N ILE A 149 -12.69 -14.56 19.50
CA ILE A 149 -12.56 -13.38 18.63
C ILE A 149 -13.93 -12.74 18.38
N LEU A 150 -14.95 -13.54 18.05
CA LEU A 150 -16.32 -13.05 17.85
C LEU A 150 -16.90 -12.43 19.13
N LYS A 151 -16.62 -13.03 20.31
CA LYS A 151 -17.01 -12.44 21.58
C LYS A 151 -16.41 -11.05 21.75
N LYS A 152 -15.11 -10.87 21.46
CA LYS A 152 -14.46 -9.56 21.54
C LYS A 152 -15.07 -8.56 20.54
N VAL A 153 -15.28 -8.93 19.28
CA VAL A 153 -15.94 -8.04 18.31
C VAL A 153 -17.33 -7.58 18.82
N GLY A 154 -18.10 -8.47 19.44
CA GLY A 154 -19.40 -8.14 20.03
C GLY A 154 -19.29 -7.20 21.25
N GLU A 155 -18.33 -7.44 22.14
CA GLU A 155 -18.04 -6.59 23.31
C GLU A 155 -17.70 -5.17 22.86
N GLU A 156 -16.66 -5.00 22.03
CA GLU A 156 -16.19 -3.70 21.55
C GLU A 156 -17.27 -2.94 20.72
N THR A 157 -18.08 -3.67 19.95
CA THR A 157 -19.22 -3.05 19.25
C THR A 157 -20.22 -2.43 20.23
N SER A 158 -20.50 -3.14 21.35
CA SER A 158 -21.41 -2.64 22.37
C SER A 158 -20.84 -1.42 23.10
N GLU A 159 -19.55 -1.43 23.39
CA GLU A 159 -18.84 -0.35 24.07
C GLU A 159 -18.75 0.91 23.19
N VAL A 160 -18.51 0.77 21.88
CA VAL A 160 -18.63 1.87 20.89
C VAL A 160 -20.05 2.51 20.93
N ILE A 161 -21.11 1.69 21.00
CA ILE A 161 -22.48 2.20 21.06
C ILE A 161 -22.71 2.99 22.37
N ILE A 162 -22.19 2.51 23.47
CA ILE A 162 -22.31 3.16 24.79
C ILE A 162 -21.57 4.49 24.79
N GLY A 163 -20.30 4.51 24.39
CA GLY A 163 -19.49 5.72 24.28
C GLY A 163 -20.14 6.77 23.39
N ALA A 164 -20.68 6.33 22.23
CA ALA A 164 -21.39 7.21 21.32
C ALA A 164 -22.69 7.80 21.93
N LYS A 165 -23.43 6.99 22.68
CA LYS A 165 -24.64 7.44 23.40
C LYS A 165 -24.32 8.44 24.53
N ASN A 166 -23.18 8.26 25.16
CA ASN A 166 -22.69 9.15 26.23
C ASN A 166 -22.02 10.42 25.67
N ASN A 167 -21.77 10.49 24.35
CA ASN A 167 -21.02 11.53 23.68
C ASN A 167 -19.60 11.70 24.29
N ASP A 168 -18.99 10.59 24.67
CA ASP A 168 -17.64 10.49 25.22
C ASP A 168 -16.65 10.25 24.08
N HIS A 169 -15.89 11.27 23.71
CA HIS A 169 -14.94 11.21 22.61
C HIS A 169 -13.81 10.20 22.88
N ASP A 170 -13.26 10.19 24.09
CA ASP A 170 -12.09 9.38 24.40
C ASP A 170 -12.47 7.90 24.48
N GLU A 171 -13.65 7.58 25.07
CA GLU A 171 -14.21 6.23 25.07
C GLU A 171 -14.48 5.75 23.63
N ILE A 172 -15.08 6.58 22.75
CA ILE A 172 -15.30 6.22 21.35
C ILE A 172 -13.99 5.90 20.65
N VAL A 173 -12.95 6.72 20.82
CA VAL A 173 -11.64 6.50 20.19
C VAL A 173 -11.02 5.19 20.66
N TRP A 174 -11.09 4.91 21.95
CA TRP A 174 -10.57 3.70 22.55
C TRP A 174 -11.28 2.46 22.01
N GLU A 175 -12.60 2.42 22.11
CA GLU A 175 -13.39 1.25 21.70
C GLU A 175 -13.42 1.05 20.18
N MET A 176 -13.37 2.12 19.40
CA MET A 176 -13.20 2.01 17.94
C MET A 176 -11.84 1.44 17.55
N ALA A 177 -10.78 1.74 18.30
CA ALA A 177 -9.47 1.15 18.05
C ALA A 177 -9.49 -0.36 18.35
N ASP A 178 -10.10 -0.77 19.48
CA ASP A 178 -10.22 -2.17 19.86
C ASP A 178 -11.12 -2.95 18.90
N LEU A 179 -12.26 -2.38 18.50
CA LEU A 179 -13.14 -2.99 17.49
C LEU A 179 -12.40 -3.17 16.15
N THR A 180 -11.65 -2.16 15.71
CA THR A 180 -10.87 -2.23 14.47
C THR A 180 -9.82 -3.35 14.56
N TYR A 181 -9.08 -3.42 15.67
CA TYR A 181 -8.08 -4.46 15.90
C TYR A 181 -8.70 -5.87 15.88
N HIS A 182 -9.76 -6.12 16.65
CA HIS A 182 -10.40 -7.43 16.72
C HIS A 182 -11.07 -7.82 15.40
N THR A 183 -11.58 -6.85 14.63
CA THR A 183 -12.11 -7.08 13.29
C THR A 183 -11.00 -7.51 12.32
N LEU A 184 -9.81 -6.90 12.37
CA LEU A 184 -8.67 -7.31 11.55
C LEU A 184 -8.16 -8.72 11.94
N VAL A 185 -8.17 -9.07 13.23
CA VAL A 185 -7.85 -10.44 13.68
C VAL A 185 -8.86 -11.45 13.14
N LEU A 186 -10.17 -11.14 13.19
CA LEU A 186 -11.22 -11.97 12.59
C LEU A 186 -11.02 -12.14 11.09
N MET A 187 -10.74 -11.04 10.37
CA MET A 187 -10.50 -11.06 8.92
C MET A 187 -9.31 -11.97 8.58
N GLU A 188 -8.20 -11.84 9.29
CA GLU A 188 -7.03 -12.71 9.09
C GLU A 188 -7.38 -14.19 9.36
N LEU A 189 -8.13 -14.50 10.43
CA LEU A 189 -8.55 -15.85 10.72
C LEU A 189 -9.40 -16.45 9.59
N MET A 190 -10.31 -15.65 9.03
CA MET A 190 -11.23 -16.04 7.95
C MET A 190 -10.59 -16.02 6.56
N GLY A 191 -9.34 -15.56 6.43
CA GLY A 191 -8.66 -15.42 5.14
C GLY A 191 -9.23 -14.31 4.26
N VAL A 192 -9.80 -13.25 4.87
CA VAL A 192 -10.34 -12.07 4.17
C VAL A 192 -9.31 -10.94 4.22
N PRO A 193 -8.58 -10.66 3.14
CA PRO A 193 -7.60 -9.59 3.12
C PRO A 193 -8.28 -8.21 3.16
N ILE A 194 -7.60 -7.21 3.72
CA ILE A 194 -8.11 -5.84 3.82
C ILE A 194 -8.40 -5.23 2.43
N THR A 195 -7.70 -5.70 1.39
CA THR A 195 -7.93 -5.32 -0.02
C THR A 195 -9.34 -5.63 -0.50
N ASP A 196 -9.93 -6.74 -0.07
CA ASP A 196 -11.28 -7.14 -0.46
C ASP A 196 -12.32 -6.16 0.10
N ILE A 197 -12.12 -5.71 1.35
CA ILE A 197 -12.97 -4.67 1.95
C ILE A 197 -12.84 -3.35 1.21
N LYS A 198 -11.60 -2.93 0.88
CA LYS A 198 -11.35 -1.71 0.10
C LYS A 198 -12.01 -1.77 -1.28
N GLN A 199 -11.93 -2.91 -1.97
CA GLN A 199 -12.55 -3.12 -3.27
C GLN A 199 -14.08 -3.06 -3.19
N GLU A 200 -14.67 -3.69 -2.18
CA GLU A 200 -16.12 -3.67 -1.99
C GLU A 200 -16.63 -2.25 -1.67
N LEU A 201 -15.89 -1.49 -0.83
CA LEU A 201 -16.21 -0.10 -0.57
C LEU A 201 -16.12 0.76 -1.84
N ALA A 202 -15.07 0.57 -2.65
CA ALA A 202 -14.92 1.27 -3.92
C ALA A 202 -16.07 0.98 -4.90
N LYS A 203 -16.49 -0.28 -5.03
CA LYS A 203 -17.67 -0.65 -5.86
C LYS A 203 -18.94 0.07 -5.43
N ARG A 204 -19.19 0.17 -4.12
CA ARG A 204 -20.38 0.85 -3.59
C ARG A 204 -20.37 2.36 -3.86
N HIS A 205 -19.21 2.98 -3.97
CA HIS A 205 -19.08 4.40 -4.33
C HIS A 205 -19.30 4.64 -5.82
N THR A 206 -18.74 3.82 -6.70
CA THR A 206 -18.91 3.96 -8.16
C THR A 206 -20.34 3.72 -8.63
N VAL A 207 -21.11 2.86 -7.97
CA VAL A 207 -22.52 2.61 -8.31
C VAL A 207 -23.42 3.80 -7.93
N LYS A 208 -23.07 4.60 -6.91
CA LYS A 208 -23.87 5.77 -6.50
C LYS A 208 -23.68 6.98 -7.43
N GLU A 209 -22.55 7.13 -8.09
CA GLU A 209 -22.30 8.21 -9.05
C GLU A 209 -23.00 7.97 -10.40
N GLY A 210 -23.27 6.70 -10.77
CA GLY A 210 -24.01 6.34 -11.98
C GLY A 210 -25.54 6.39 -11.87
N SER A 211 -26.12 6.57 -10.68
CA SER A 211 -27.58 6.60 -10.46
C SER A 211 -28.13 7.99 -10.15
N ALA A 212 -27.33 9.05 -10.28
CA ALA A 212 -27.75 10.44 -10.06
C ALA A 212 -28.17 11.18 -11.35
N ASP A 213 -28.11 10.52 -12.51
CA ASP A 213 -28.45 11.08 -13.83
C ASP A 213 -29.67 10.41 -14.50
N GLU A 214 -30.68 9.93 -13.71
CA GLU A 214 -32.01 9.56 -14.24
C GLU A 214 -33.13 10.37 -13.58
#